data_166837269c478a983ee6119762b9d84c
#
_entry.id   166837269c478a983ee6119762b9d84c
#
_cell.length_a   1.000
_cell.length_b   1.000
_cell.length_c   1.000
_cell.angle_alpha   90.00
_cell.angle_beta   90.00
_cell.angle_gamma   90.00
#
_symmetry.space_group_name_H-M   'P 1'
#
loop_
_entity.id
_entity.type
_entity.pdbx_description
1 polymer ?
#
loop_
_entity_poly.entity_id
_entity_poly.type
_entity_poly.pdbx_seq_one_letter_code
_entity_poly.pdbx_strand_id
1 'polypeptide(L)'
;MRAIAVEGGRGGPEALRSAEIPSPTPDEGQILISVAAAGVNRPDILQRQGYYPPPPGAPATLGLEVAGEVVQGSGRWRPGDAVCALLPGGGYAEYAVCDSRHALPIPGDLEVSSAAGLPETVFTVWANVFEHGALAPGETLMVHGATSGIGVMAIQMAKAAGARVVATARGPAKAREALELGADVAVDAETQDFETVAKDIGGVDVVLDMVGGSYFLKNIEALRTGGRLVWISALGGGTVELPIVKVMQKRLVLTGSTLRPRGADEKARLAAEVERVVWPWIATGKVRPIIDRAFPLERAGDAHAYLEKGAHVGKVMLTVK
;
A
#
# COMPACT_ATOMS: atom_id res chain seq x y z
N MET A 1 6.22 -27.15 1.28
CA MET A 1 6.47 -26.04 0.36
C MET A 1 7.54 -25.12 0.91
N ARG A 2 8.28 -24.46 0.01
CA ARG A 2 9.24 -23.42 0.43
C ARG A 2 8.49 -22.17 0.85
N ALA A 3 8.95 -21.55 1.94
CA ALA A 3 8.46 -20.27 2.46
C ALA A 3 9.60 -19.54 3.17
N ILE A 4 9.38 -18.27 3.47
CA ILE A 4 10.32 -17.48 4.28
C ILE A 4 9.84 -17.43 5.73
N ALA A 5 10.68 -17.94 6.61
CA ALA A 5 10.49 -17.86 8.06
C ALA A 5 11.35 -16.74 8.67
N VAL A 6 10.91 -16.23 9.81
CA VAL A 6 11.71 -15.30 10.63
C VAL A 6 12.39 -16.12 11.72
N GLU A 7 13.68 -16.37 11.56
CA GLU A 7 14.48 -17.12 12.54
C GLU A 7 14.46 -16.38 13.91
N GLY A 8 14.21 -17.12 14.98
CA GLY A 8 14.05 -16.50 16.30
C GLY A 8 12.77 -15.68 16.50
N GLY A 9 11.83 -15.70 15.54
CA GLY A 9 10.53 -15.01 15.59
C GLY A 9 10.58 -13.49 15.37
N ARG A 10 11.76 -12.86 15.48
CA ARG A 10 11.99 -11.44 15.18
C ARG A 10 13.47 -11.16 14.92
N GLY A 11 13.76 -10.12 14.13
CA GLY A 11 15.14 -9.72 13.88
C GLY A 11 15.31 -8.70 12.76
N GLY A 12 16.55 -8.52 12.34
CA GLY A 12 16.93 -7.75 11.17
C GLY A 12 16.65 -8.52 9.87
N PRO A 13 17.00 -7.96 8.70
CA PRO A 13 16.82 -8.64 7.40
C PRO A 13 17.47 -10.02 7.34
N GLU A 14 18.56 -10.22 8.06
CA GLU A 14 19.30 -11.49 8.16
C GLU A 14 18.51 -12.59 8.88
N ALA A 15 17.45 -12.26 9.61
CA ALA A 15 16.58 -13.26 10.24
C ALA A 15 15.63 -13.95 9.24
N LEU A 16 15.53 -13.44 8.01
CA LEU A 16 14.71 -14.06 6.98
C LEU A 16 15.45 -15.23 6.35
N ARG A 17 14.90 -16.44 6.50
CA ARG A 17 15.47 -17.70 6.01
C ARG A 17 14.45 -18.50 5.21
N SER A 18 14.92 -19.15 4.16
CA SER A 18 14.12 -20.16 3.46
C SER A 18 13.90 -21.37 4.38
N ALA A 19 12.67 -21.84 4.45
CA ALA A 19 12.27 -22.98 5.26
C ALA A 19 11.24 -23.83 4.52
N GLU A 20 11.24 -25.12 4.79
CA GLU A 20 10.17 -26.03 4.34
C GLU A 20 9.06 -26.05 5.40
N ILE A 21 7.85 -25.72 4.97
CA ILE A 21 6.65 -25.75 5.82
C ILE A 21 5.54 -26.57 5.16
N PRO A 22 4.55 -27.06 5.88
CA PRO A 22 3.37 -27.69 5.29
C PRO A 22 2.67 -26.74 4.30
N SER A 23 2.22 -27.28 3.17
CA SER A 23 1.37 -26.49 2.26
C SER A 23 0.03 -26.17 2.94
N PRO A 24 -0.49 -24.95 2.82
CA PRO A 24 -1.76 -24.60 3.42
C PRO A 24 -2.91 -25.29 2.69
N THR A 25 -3.95 -25.62 3.44
CA THR A 25 -5.21 -26.16 2.89
C THR A 25 -6.26 -25.06 3.00
N PRO A 26 -6.94 -24.69 1.90
CA PRO A 26 -7.98 -23.68 1.95
C PRO A 26 -9.24 -24.23 2.64
N ASP A 27 -9.84 -23.40 3.48
CA ASP A 27 -11.16 -23.64 4.07
C ASP A 27 -12.29 -23.33 3.06
N GLU A 28 -13.54 -23.62 3.45
CA GLU A 28 -14.70 -23.24 2.65
C GLU A 28 -14.73 -21.74 2.37
N GLY A 29 -14.94 -21.34 1.13
CA GLY A 29 -14.93 -19.94 0.69
C GLY A 29 -13.53 -19.38 0.37
N GLN A 30 -12.47 -20.14 0.60
CA GLN A 30 -11.10 -19.75 0.29
C GLN A 30 -10.60 -20.37 -1.03
N ILE A 31 -9.57 -19.79 -1.59
CA ILE A 31 -8.82 -20.30 -2.74
C ILE A 31 -7.35 -20.55 -2.36
N LEU A 32 -6.74 -21.53 -3.02
CA LEU A 32 -5.30 -21.78 -2.98
C LEU A 32 -4.67 -21.23 -4.24
N ILE A 33 -3.67 -20.37 -4.06
CA ILE A 33 -2.92 -19.71 -5.14
C ILE A 33 -1.51 -20.29 -5.19
N SER A 34 -1.07 -20.75 -6.36
CA SER A 34 0.32 -20.99 -6.67
C SER A 34 0.99 -19.66 -6.97
N VAL A 35 1.84 -19.17 -6.07
CA VAL A 35 2.38 -17.82 -6.09
C VAL A 35 3.44 -17.68 -7.18
N ALA A 36 3.27 -16.72 -8.05
CA ALA A 36 4.30 -16.30 -9.02
C ALA A 36 5.19 -15.20 -8.44
N ALA A 37 4.58 -14.23 -7.76
CA ALA A 37 5.28 -13.14 -7.10
C ALA A 37 4.52 -12.62 -5.87
N ALA A 38 5.24 -11.97 -4.95
CA ALA A 38 4.71 -11.30 -3.77
C ALA A 38 5.27 -9.87 -3.67
N GLY A 39 4.45 -8.93 -3.22
CA GLY A 39 4.89 -7.57 -2.92
C GLY A 39 5.52 -7.46 -1.53
N VAL A 40 6.59 -6.66 -1.41
CA VAL A 40 7.21 -6.32 -0.12
C VAL A 40 6.61 -5.00 0.38
N ASN A 41 6.14 -5.01 1.62
CA ASN A 41 5.45 -3.90 2.23
C ASN A 41 6.08 -3.51 3.59
N ARG A 42 5.87 -2.26 4.03
CA ARG A 42 6.37 -1.81 5.34
C ARG A 42 5.84 -2.65 6.52
N PRO A 43 4.56 -3.09 6.54
CA PRO A 43 4.08 -4.00 7.58
C PRO A 43 4.83 -5.33 7.66
N ASP A 44 5.37 -5.87 6.55
CA ASP A 44 6.19 -7.08 6.56
C ASP A 44 7.48 -6.85 7.36
N ILE A 45 8.10 -5.68 7.18
CA ILE A 45 9.28 -5.28 7.95
C ILE A 45 8.94 -5.14 9.44
N LEU A 46 7.83 -4.48 9.76
CA LEU A 46 7.37 -4.29 11.14
C LEU A 46 7.01 -5.63 11.80
N GLN A 47 6.41 -6.56 11.05
CA GLN A 47 6.16 -7.92 11.55
C GLN A 47 7.46 -8.67 11.82
N ARG A 48 8.41 -8.64 10.89
CA ARG A 48 9.74 -9.23 11.09
C ARG A 48 10.43 -8.68 12.33
N GLN A 49 10.27 -7.38 12.60
CA GLN A 49 10.85 -6.70 13.77
C GLN A 49 10.07 -6.95 15.08
N GLY A 50 8.87 -7.56 15.00
CA GLY A 50 8.00 -7.84 16.14
C GLY A 50 7.07 -6.69 16.55
N TYR A 51 6.97 -5.63 15.75
CA TYR A 51 6.13 -4.45 16.03
C TYR A 51 4.73 -4.51 15.40
N TYR A 52 4.48 -5.47 14.52
CA TYR A 52 3.20 -5.61 13.84
C TYR A 52 2.79 -7.09 13.74
N PRO A 53 2.35 -7.72 14.84
CA PRO A 53 2.00 -9.12 14.86
C PRO A 53 0.83 -9.42 13.92
N PRO A 54 0.77 -10.64 13.33
CA PRO A 54 -0.37 -11.05 12.54
C PRO A 54 -1.66 -11.06 13.40
N PRO A 55 -2.82 -10.74 12.81
CA PRO A 55 -4.10 -10.90 13.49
C PRO A 55 -4.35 -12.37 13.89
N PRO A 56 -5.20 -12.65 14.90
CA PRO A 56 -5.56 -14.02 15.24
C PRO A 56 -6.06 -14.80 14.02
N GLY A 57 -5.54 -16.02 13.83
CA GLY A 57 -5.86 -16.90 12.70
C GLY A 57 -5.12 -16.60 11.40
N ALA A 58 -4.39 -15.49 11.29
CA ALA A 58 -3.56 -15.22 10.12
C ALA A 58 -2.24 -16.01 10.16
N PRO A 59 -1.69 -16.41 9.00
CA PRO A 59 -0.38 -17.06 8.93
C PRO A 59 0.72 -16.23 9.58
N ALA A 60 1.66 -16.91 10.27
CA ALA A 60 2.85 -16.27 10.82
C ALA A 60 3.85 -15.87 9.72
N THR A 61 3.85 -16.58 8.58
CA THR A 61 4.63 -16.25 7.40
C THR A 61 4.25 -14.87 6.87
N LEU A 62 5.26 -14.08 6.52
CA LEU A 62 5.12 -12.73 5.98
C LEU A 62 4.40 -12.71 4.60
N GLY A 63 4.09 -11.53 4.12
CA GLY A 63 3.55 -11.27 2.78
C GLY A 63 2.05 -11.01 2.80
N LEU A 64 1.68 -9.77 2.44
CA LEU A 64 0.30 -9.27 2.50
C LEU A 64 -0.38 -9.22 1.13
N GLU A 65 0.35 -9.51 0.06
CA GLU A 65 -0.17 -9.53 -1.31
C GLU A 65 0.62 -10.48 -2.19
N VAL A 66 -0.06 -11.09 -3.12
CA VAL A 66 0.52 -11.99 -4.13
C VAL A 66 -0.18 -11.84 -5.47
N ALA A 67 0.46 -12.34 -6.53
CA ALA A 67 -0.23 -12.76 -7.74
C ALA A 67 0.27 -14.15 -8.16
N GLY A 68 -0.59 -14.88 -8.86
CA GLY A 68 -0.31 -16.23 -9.29
C GLY A 68 -1.50 -16.90 -9.93
N GLU A 69 -1.49 -18.21 -9.94
CA GLU A 69 -2.52 -19.06 -10.54
C GLU A 69 -3.32 -19.79 -9.46
N VAL A 70 -4.62 -19.82 -9.58
CA VAL A 70 -5.51 -20.59 -8.70
C VAL A 70 -5.27 -22.08 -8.91
N VAL A 71 -4.95 -22.80 -7.83
CA VAL A 71 -4.77 -24.26 -7.83
C VAL A 71 -6.05 -24.96 -7.32
N GLN A 72 -6.66 -24.39 -6.28
CA GLN A 72 -7.95 -24.84 -5.77
C GLN A 72 -8.90 -23.65 -5.73
N GLY A 73 -9.99 -23.74 -6.47
CA GLY A 73 -10.94 -22.66 -6.66
C GLY A 73 -12.09 -22.67 -5.65
N SER A 74 -12.71 -21.49 -5.48
CA SER A 74 -13.96 -21.28 -4.73
C SER A 74 -14.65 -20.02 -5.26
N GLY A 75 -15.96 -19.92 -5.07
CA GLY A 75 -16.75 -18.81 -5.57
C GLY A 75 -16.69 -18.69 -7.09
N ARG A 76 -16.20 -17.58 -7.60
CA ARG A 76 -16.05 -17.34 -9.05
C ARG A 76 -14.78 -17.94 -9.68
N TRP A 77 -13.82 -18.38 -8.86
CA TRP A 77 -12.49 -18.79 -9.30
C TRP A 77 -12.40 -20.28 -9.62
N ARG A 78 -11.68 -20.62 -10.66
CA ARG A 78 -11.41 -22.00 -11.11
C ARG A 78 -9.90 -22.25 -11.17
N PRO A 79 -9.43 -23.50 -11.02
CA PRO A 79 -8.04 -23.85 -11.29
C PRO A 79 -7.59 -23.35 -12.66
N GLY A 80 -6.42 -22.72 -12.72
CA GLY A 80 -5.86 -22.08 -13.92
C GLY A 80 -6.14 -20.58 -14.04
N ASP A 81 -7.08 -20.02 -13.26
CA ASP A 81 -7.34 -18.57 -13.29
C ASP A 81 -6.15 -17.79 -12.74
N ALA A 82 -5.72 -16.76 -13.46
CA ALA A 82 -4.70 -15.82 -13.01
C ALA A 82 -5.30 -14.74 -12.12
N VAL A 83 -4.76 -14.58 -10.92
CA VAL A 83 -5.28 -13.66 -9.90
C VAL A 83 -4.19 -12.86 -9.21
N CYS A 84 -4.54 -11.68 -8.68
CA CYS A 84 -3.81 -11.04 -7.60
C CYS A 84 -4.70 -10.93 -6.36
N ALA A 85 -4.13 -10.99 -5.16
CA ALA A 85 -4.92 -11.10 -3.94
C ALA A 85 -4.30 -10.33 -2.77
N LEU A 86 -5.19 -9.70 -1.97
CA LEU A 86 -4.85 -9.15 -0.68
C LEU A 86 -4.90 -10.26 0.38
N LEU A 87 -3.83 -10.42 1.16
CA LEU A 87 -3.67 -11.50 2.12
C LEU A 87 -3.62 -10.98 3.57
N PRO A 88 -4.01 -11.79 4.55
CA PRO A 88 -3.74 -11.51 5.96
C PRO A 88 -2.29 -11.83 6.38
N GLY A 89 -1.56 -12.55 5.54
CA GLY A 89 -0.21 -13.08 5.70
C GLY A 89 0.02 -14.26 4.77
N GLY A 90 1.22 -14.85 4.77
CA GLY A 90 1.52 -16.09 4.03
C GLY A 90 2.00 -15.90 2.60
N GLY A 91 2.14 -14.66 2.09
CA GLY A 91 2.52 -14.40 0.70
C GLY A 91 3.97 -14.72 0.36
N TYR A 92 4.86 -14.82 1.34
CA TYR A 92 6.27 -15.19 1.09
C TYR A 92 6.45 -16.71 1.06
N ALA A 93 5.72 -17.37 0.19
CA ALA A 93 5.72 -18.83 0.05
C ALA A 93 5.31 -19.25 -1.37
N GLU A 94 5.54 -20.52 -1.71
CA GLU A 94 5.12 -21.10 -3.01
C GLU A 94 3.60 -21.16 -3.19
N TYR A 95 2.85 -21.26 -2.07
CA TYR A 95 1.40 -21.30 -2.07
C TYR A 95 0.85 -20.38 -0.99
N ALA A 96 -0.24 -19.68 -1.29
CA ALA A 96 -0.96 -18.83 -0.37
C ALA A 96 -2.46 -19.11 -0.42
N VAL A 97 -3.13 -18.94 0.73
CA VAL A 97 -4.59 -19.04 0.85
C VAL A 97 -5.18 -17.68 1.13
N CYS A 98 -6.28 -17.36 0.48
CA CYS A 98 -7.08 -16.18 0.79
C CYS A 98 -8.59 -16.46 0.65
N ASP A 99 -9.40 -15.60 1.28
CA ASP A 99 -10.84 -15.53 0.98
C ASP A 99 -11.01 -15.25 -0.52
N SER A 100 -11.82 -16.05 -1.20
CA SER A 100 -12.05 -15.95 -2.64
C SER A 100 -12.54 -14.58 -3.10
N ARG A 101 -13.16 -13.82 -2.19
CA ARG A 101 -13.66 -12.45 -2.43
C ARG A 101 -12.58 -11.38 -2.36
N HIS A 102 -11.38 -11.69 -1.83
CA HIS A 102 -10.23 -10.77 -1.76
C HIS A 102 -9.28 -10.91 -2.95
N ALA A 103 -9.52 -11.88 -3.81
CA ALA A 103 -8.81 -12.07 -5.06
C ALA A 103 -9.49 -11.30 -6.19
N LEU A 104 -8.68 -10.73 -7.07
CA LEU A 104 -9.10 -9.95 -8.22
C LEU A 104 -8.44 -10.52 -9.49
N PRO A 105 -9.09 -10.41 -10.67
CA PRO A 105 -8.48 -10.85 -11.92
C PRO A 105 -7.26 -9.97 -12.23
N ILE A 106 -6.30 -10.51 -12.97
CA ILE A 106 -5.21 -9.67 -13.49
C ILE A 106 -5.79 -8.68 -14.49
N PRO A 107 -5.60 -7.35 -14.32
CA PRO A 107 -6.23 -6.36 -15.18
C PRO A 107 -5.50 -6.20 -16.51
N GLY A 108 -6.24 -6.26 -17.62
CA GLY A 108 -5.70 -6.05 -18.96
C GLY A 108 -4.59 -7.05 -19.33
N ASP A 109 -3.55 -6.54 -19.98
CA ASP A 109 -2.38 -7.32 -20.40
C ASP A 109 -1.22 -7.24 -19.38
N LEU A 110 -1.52 -6.95 -18.11
CA LEU A 110 -0.49 -6.81 -17.09
C LEU A 110 0.17 -8.16 -16.79
N GLU A 111 1.49 -8.16 -16.72
CA GLU A 111 2.27 -9.33 -16.29
C GLU A 111 1.85 -9.76 -14.88
N VAL A 112 1.64 -11.06 -14.66
CA VAL A 112 1.22 -11.62 -13.37
C VAL A 112 2.16 -11.19 -12.24
N SER A 113 3.47 -11.23 -12.48
CA SER A 113 4.48 -10.81 -11.52
C SER A 113 4.33 -9.33 -11.11
N SER A 114 3.98 -8.46 -12.04
CA SER A 114 3.75 -7.04 -11.78
C SER A 114 2.44 -6.79 -11.04
N ALA A 115 1.40 -7.58 -11.32
CA ALA A 115 0.11 -7.47 -10.65
C ALA A 115 0.18 -7.78 -9.15
N ALA A 116 1.20 -8.55 -8.71
CA ALA A 116 1.42 -8.82 -7.29
C ALA A 116 1.74 -7.57 -6.44
N GLY A 117 2.07 -6.43 -7.06
CA GLY A 117 2.30 -5.16 -6.37
C GLY A 117 1.07 -4.25 -6.27
N LEU A 118 -0.10 -4.70 -6.74
CA LEU A 118 -1.33 -3.92 -6.75
C LEU A 118 -2.16 -4.01 -5.45
N PRO A 119 -2.44 -5.21 -4.89
CA PRO A 119 -3.50 -5.35 -3.89
C PRO A 119 -3.30 -4.46 -2.66
N GLU A 120 -2.16 -4.56 -1.99
CA GLU A 120 -1.91 -3.79 -0.75
C GLU A 120 -1.95 -2.27 -1.02
N THR A 121 -1.40 -1.83 -2.15
CA THR A 121 -1.33 -0.40 -2.47
C THR A 121 -2.69 0.16 -2.90
N VAL A 122 -3.40 -0.55 -3.78
CA VAL A 122 -4.69 -0.09 -4.31
C VAL A 122 -5.76 -0.09 -3.22
N PHE A 123 -5.86 -1.18 -2.43
CA PHE A 123 -6.82 -1.24 -1.33
C PHE A 123 -6.54 -0.18 -0.26
N THR A 124 -5.26 0.03 0.08
CA THR A 124 -4.88 1.07 1.05
C THR A 124 -5.24 2.45 0.55
N VAL A 125 -4.92 2.78 -0.71
CA VAL A 125 -5.25 4.09 -1.29
C VAL A 125 -6.76 4.26 -1.40
N TRP A 126 -7.49 3.24 -1.89
CA TRP A 126 -8.95 3.32 -2.02
C TRP A 126 -9.60 3.60 -0.68
N ALA A 127 -9.32 2.80 0.34
CA ALA A 127 -9.91 2.95 1.65
C ALA A 127 -9.59 4.31 2.31
N ASN A 128 -8.37 4.82 2.13
CA ASN A 128 -7.92 6.01 2.84
C ASN A 128 -8.13 7.31 2.07
N VAL A 129 -7.88 7.34 0.77
CA VAL A 129 -8.02 8.57 -0.02
C VAL A 129 -9.47 8.75 -0.49
N PHE A 130 -10.13 7.67 -0.94
CA PHE A 130 -11.47 7.79 -1.55
C PHE A 130 -12.60 7.53 -0.55
N GLU A 131 -12.47 6.59 0.40
CA GLU A 131 -13.51 6.37 1.39
C GLU A 131 -13.35 7.30 2.60
N HIS A 132 -12.24 7.22 3.35
CA HIS A 132 -12.05 8.06 4.54
C HIS A 132 -11.77 9.53 4.19
N GLY A 133 -10.92 9.77 3.20
CA GLY A 133 -10.59 11.10 2.69
C GLY A 133 -11.67 11.71 1.82
N ALA A 134 -12.59 10.89 1.28
CA ALA A 134 -13.67 11.29 0.37
C ALA A 134 -13.19 12.27 -0.72
N LEU A 135 -12.01 11.97 -1.31
CA LEU A 135 -11.42 12.80 -2.37
C LEU A 135 -12.36 12.85 -3.58
N ALA A 136 -12.73 14.05 -3.99
CA ALA A 136 -13.61 14.29 -5.13
C ALA A 136 -12.84 14.87 -6.34
N PRO A 137 -13.38 14.74 -7.57
CA PRO A 137 -12.82 15.40 -8.75
C PRO A 137 -12.68 16.91 -8.54
N GLY A 138 -11.54 17.48 -8.95
CA GLY A 138 -11.23 18.91 -8.78
C GLY A 138 -10.64 19.28 -7.42
N GLU A 139 -10.72 18.42 -6.41
CA GLU A 139 -10.03 18.62 -5.13
C GLU A 139 -8.53 18.40 -5.24
N THR A 140 -7.79 18.82 -4.23
CA THR A 140 -6.34 18.68 -4.15
C THR A 140 -5.96 17.69 -3.06
N LEU A 141 -5.31 16.59 -3.45
CA LEU A 141 -4.66 15.63 -2.56
C LEU A 141 -3.23 16.07 -2.29
N MET A 142 -2.82 16.12 -1.03
CA MET A 142 -1.41 16.08 -0.64
C MET A 142 -1.04 14.66 -0.22
N VAL A 143 0.06 14.12 -0.77
CA VAL A 143 0.58 12.81 -0.39
C VAL A 143 2.00 12.91 0.12
N HIS A 144 2.25 12.47 1.35
CA HIS A 144 3.59 12.35 1.90
C HIS A 144 4.22 11.01 1.52
N GLY A 145 5.55 11.03 1.26
CA GLY A 145 6.25 9.83 0.82
C GLY A 145 5.90 9.40 -0.61
N ALA A 146 5.87 10.35 -1.53
CA ALA A 146 5.43 10.24 -2.92
C ALA A 146 5.99 9.03 -3.69
N THR A 147 7.26 8.65 -3.44
CA THR A 147 7.94 7.56 -4.15
C THR A 147 7.80 6.18 -3.49
N SER A 148 7.08 6.09 -2.36
CA SER A 148 6.72 4.79 -1.80
C SER A 148 5.68 4.08 -2.68
N GLY A 149 5.51 2.76 -2.52
CA GLY A 149 4.47 2.02 -3.25
C GLY A 149 3.08 2.64 -3.09
N ILE A 150 2.73 3.07 -1.86
CA ILE A 150 1.46 3.76 -1.58
C ILE A 150 1.44 5.14 -2.24
N GLY A 151 2.53 5.92 -2.13
CA GLY A 151 2.60 7.27 -2.70
C GLY A 151 2.45 7.27 -4.21
N VAL A 152 3.16 6.38 -4.90
CA VAL A 152 3.05 6.19 -6.36
C VAL A 152 1.61 5.86 -6.77
N MET A 153 0.98 4.94 -6.05
CA MET A 153 -0.39 4.54 -6.32
C MET A 153 -1.38 5.68 -6.03
N ALA A 154 -1.20 6.41 -4.93
CA ALA A 154 -2.06 7.54 -4.55
C ALA A 154 -2.01 8.66 -5.59
N ILE A 155 -0.83 9.02 -6.09
CA ILE A 155 -0.66 10.01 -7.16
C ILE A 155 -1.48 9.59 -8.39
N GLN A 156 -1.25 8.38 -8.90
CA GLN A 156 -1.89 7.92 -10.12
C GLN A 156 -3.40 7.78 -9.98
N MET A 157 -3.89 7.19 -8.88
CA MET A 157 -5.33 7.03 -8.64
C MET A 157 -6.03 8.39 -8.48
N ALA A 158 -5.44 9.34 -7.75
CA ALA A 158 -5.99 10.69 -7.62
C ALA A 158 -6.05 11.41 -8.98
N LYS A 159 -5.00 11.30 -9.80
CA LYS A 159 -5.00 11.86 -11.17
C LYS A 159 -6.06 11.20 -12.06
N ALA A 160 -6.20 9.88 -11.99
CA ALA A 160 -7.23 9.15 -12.73
C ALA A 160 -8.66 9.57 -12.33
N ALA A 161 -8.84 9.94 -11.06
CA ALA A 161 -10.10 10.46 -10.52
C ALA A 161 -10.35 11.95 -10.82
N GLY A 162 -9.42 12.65 -11.49
CA GLY A 162 -9.56 14.08 -11.82
C GLY A 162 -9.21 15.05 -10.69
N ALA A 163 -8.45 14.61 -9.71
CA ALA A 163 -7.93 15.45 -8.64
C ALA A 163 -6.58 16.10 -9.01
N ARG A 164 -6.22 17.18 -8.30
CA ARG A 164 -4.87 17.74 -8.29
C ARG A 164 -4.04 17.05 -7.22
N VAL A 165 -2.73 16.94 -7.45
CA VAL A 165 -1.84 16.25 -6.52
C VAL A 165 -0.63 17.12 -6.15
N VAL A 166 -0.42 17.33 -4.86
CA VAL A 166 0.81 17.83 -4.25
C VAL A 166 1.53 16.65 -3.61
N ALA A 167 2.74 16.39 -4.02
CA ALA A 167 3.50 15.24 -3.56
C ALA A 167 4.77 15.68 -2.81
N THR A 168 5.03 15.12 -1.63
CA THR A 168 6.28 15.40 -0.91
C THR A 168 7.22 14.20 -0.98
N ALA A 169 8.48 14.45 -1.23
CA ALA A 169 9.53 13.44 -1.30
C ALA A 169 10.83 13.98 -0.68
N ARG A 170 11.75 13.09 -0.31
CA ARG A 170 13.05 13.47 0.23
C ARG A 170 14.10 13.54 -0.88
N GLY A 171 14.64 14.72 -1.09
CA GLY A 171 15.66 15.03 -2.08
C GLY A 171 15.12 15.33 -3.48
N PRO A 172 15.88 16.08 -4.29
CA PRO A 172 15.42 16.62 -5.57
C PRO A 172 15.16 15.55 -6.64
N ALA A 173 15.86 14.42 -6.58
CA ALA A 173 15.64 13.31 -7.52
C ALA A 173 14.25 12.70 -7.32
N LYS A 174 13.85 12.39 -6.08
CA LYS A 174 12.54 11.84 -5.78
C LYS A 174 11.40 12.83 -5.98
N ALA A 175 11.64 14.12 -5.79
CA ALA A 175 10.66 15.14 -6.14
C ALA A 175 10.41 15.18 -7.66
N ARG A 176 11.44 15.02 -8.50
CA ARG A 176 11.29 14.85 -9.95
C ARG A 176 10.49 13.62 -10.33
N GLU A 177 10.82 12.48 -9.76
CA GLU A 177 10.05 11.23 -9.95
C GLU A 177 8.56 11.42 -9.65
N ALA A 178 8.22 12.16 -8.58
CA ALA A 178 6.83 12.45 -8.25
C ALA A 178 6.10 13.25 -9.36
N LEU A 179 6.78 14.20 -10.02
CA LEU A 179 6.22 14.91 -11.17
C LEU A 179 6.04 13.98 -12.38
N GLU A 180 7.01 13.12 -12.65
CA GLU A 180 6.95 12.14 -13.75
C GLU A 180 5.82 11.11 -13.52
N LEU A 181 5.49 10.82 -12.27
CA LEU A 181 4.36 9.99 -11.87
C LEU A 181 3.00 10.70 -12.00
N GLY A 182 2.99 11.99 -12.31
CA GLY A 182 1.78 12.77 -12.57
C GLY A 182 1.38 13.74 -11.46
N ALA A 183 2.19 13.96 -10.43
CA ALA A 183 1.91 15.02 -9.46
C ALA A 183 1.95 16.41 -10.14
N ASP A 184 1.02 17.29 -9.76
CA ASP A 184 0.97 18.67 -10.29
C ASP A 184 2.00 19.58 -9.63
N VAL A 185 2.34 19.26 -8.37
CA VAL A 185 3.38 19.95 -7.59
C VAL A 185 4.16 18.89 -6.81
N ALA A 186 5.50 18.99 -6.88
CA ALA A 186 6.37 18.16 -6.05
C ALA A 186 7.20 19.04 -5.12
N VAL A 187 7.30 18.62 -3.86
CA VAL A 187 8.03 19.32 -2.80
C VAL A 187 9.18 18.44 -2.33
N ASP A 188 10.39 18.96 -2.44
CA ASP A 188 11.54 18.36 -1.77
C ASP A 188 11.50 18.72 -0.28
N ALA A 189 11.06 17.78 0.54
CA ALA A 189 10.87 17.97 1.97
C ALA A 189 12.16 18.18 2.78
N GLU A 190 13.33 18.06 2.15
CA GLU A 190 14.63 18.38 2.77
C GLU A 190 14.97 19.87 2.67
N THR A 191 14.49 20.54 1.61
CA THR A 191 14.88 21.91 1.30
C THR A 191 13.70 22.88 1.22
N GLN A 192 12.46 22.37 1.10
CA GLN A 192 11.26 23.17 0.94
C GLN A 192 10.25 22.87 2.06
N ASP A 193 9.50 23.91 2.43
CA ASP A 193 8.40 23.76 3.38
C ASP A 193 7.08 23.49 2.65
N PHE A 194 6.55 22.27 2.78
CA PHE A 194 5.31 21.87 2.13
C PHE A 194 4.08 22.67 2.63
N GLU A 195 4.12 23.20 3.85
CA GLU A 195 3.05 24.06 4.37
C GLU A 195 3.00 25.37 3.56
N THR A 196 4.14 25.99 3.32
CA THR A 196 4.24 27.21 2.49
C THR A 196 3.75 26.91 1.07
N VAL A 197 4.25 25.86 0.44
CA VAL A 197 3.83 25.47 -0.92
C VAL A 197 2.32 25.21 -1.00
N ALA A 198 1.75 24.55 0.01
CA ALA A 198 0.32 24.32 0.07
C ALA A 198 -0.49 25.62 0.20
N LYS A 199 -0.03 26.57 1.03
CA LYS A 199 -0.68 27.87 1.19
C LYS A 199 -0.63 28.71 -0.10
N ASP A 200 0.48 28.68 -0.84
CA ASP A 200 0.64 29.42 -2.10
C ASP A 200 -0.35 28.96 -3.18
N ILE A 201 -0.76 27.70 -3.15
CA ILE A 201 -1.79 27.16 -4.07
C ILE A 201 -3.22 27.25 -3.51
N GLY A 202 -3.41 27.90 -2.37
CA GLY A 202 -4.71 28.09 -1.71
C GLY A 202 -5.14 26.92 -0.83
N GLY A 203 -4.21 26.06 -0.37
CA GLY A 203 -4.45 24.94 0.52
C GLY A 203 -4.77 23.62 -0.22
N VAL A 204 -4.89 22.54 0.54
CA VAL A 204 -5.24 21.20 0.05
C VAL A 204 -6.50 20.68 0.73
N ASP A 205 -7.20 19.77 0.08
CA ASP A 205 -8.48 19.25 0.59
C ASP A 205 -8.30 17.95 1.38
N VAL A 206 -7.40 17.08 0.93
CA VAL A 206 -7.07 15.80 1.58
C VAL A 206 -5.57 15.68 1.77
N VAL A 207 -5.14 15.21 2.93
CA VAL A 207 -3.75 14.82 3.18
C VAL A 207 -3.70 13.33 3.49
N LEU A 208 -2.96 12.57 2.68
CA LEU A 208 -2.58 11.18 2.99
C LEU A 208 -1.22 11.19 3.68
N ASP A 209 -1.20 10.85 4.96
CA ASP A 209 -0.01 10.96 5.80
C ASP A 209 0.46 9.59 6.29
N MET A 210 1.72 9.29 6.01
CA MET A 210 2.44 8.13 6.54
C MET A 210 3.59 8.52 7.48
N VAL A 211 3.78 9.83 7.69
CA VAL A 211 4.87 10.37 8.51
C VAL A 211 4.42 10.62 9.95
N GLY A 212 3.29 11.31 10.13
CA GLY A 212 2.81 11.71 11.46
C GLY A 212 3.76 12.71 12.15
N GLY A 213 3.81 12.66 13.48
CA GLY A 213 4.77 13.39 14.30
C GLY A 213 4.94 14.86 13.89
N SER A 214 6.15 15.23 13.47
CA SER A 214 6.52 16.61 13.12
C SER A 214 5.76 17.21 11.92
N TYR A 215 5.09 16.37 11.10
CA TYR A 215 4.30 16.87 9.96
C TYR A 215 2.90 17.32 10.38
N PHE A 216 2.44 16.90 11.55
CA PHE A 216 1.05 17.10 11.96
C PHE A 216 0.58 18.55 11.92
N LEU A 217 1.28 19.46 12.62
CA LEU A 217 0.86 20.87 12.68
C LEU A 217 0.90 21.53 11.32
N LYS A 218 1.89 21.21 10.49
CA LYS A 218 1.99 21.70 9.12
C LYS A 218 0.85 21.16 8.24
N ASN A 219 0.42 19.90 8.44
CA ASN A 219 -0.74 19.34 7.76
C ASN A 219 -2.03 20.09 8.12
N ILE A 220 -2.22 20.43 9.41
CA ILE A 220 -3.36 21.24 9.87
C ILE A 220 -3.36 22.61 9.19
N GLU A 221 -2.20 23.25 9.02
CA GLU A 221 -2.08 24.54 8.34
C GLU A 221 -2.31 24.45 6.83
N ALA A 222 -1.81 23.40 6.18
CA ALA A 222 -1.94 23.16 4.75
C ALA A 222 -3.39 22.87 4.31
N LEU A 223 -4.18 22.26 5.21
CA LEU A 223 -5.57 21.90 4.92
C LEU A 223 -6.47 23.12 4.79
N ARG A 224 -7.38 23.09 3.81
CA ARG A 224 -8.50 24.03 3.66
C ARG A 224 -9.55 23.79 4.74
N THR A 225 -10.49 24.72 4.85
CA THR A 225 -11.70 24.51 5.66
C THR A 225 -12.51 23.31 5.13
N GLY A 226 -12.88 22.38 6.01
CA GLY A 226 -13.50 21.10 5.66
C GLY A 226 -12.49 20.04 5.19
N GLY A 227 -11.19 20.31 5.31
CA GLY A 227 -10.15 19.39 4.90
C GLY A 227 -10.08 18.11 5.75
N ARG A 228 -9.47 17.07 5.18
CA ARG A 228 -9.39 15.74 5.78
C ARG A 228 -7.93 15.30 5.85
N LEU A 229 -7.48 14.93 7.06
CA LEU A 229 -6.17 14.33 7.30
C LEU A 229 -6.36 12.84 7.57
N VAL A 230 -5.73 12.00 6.77
CA VAL A 230 -5.85 10.55 6.86
C VAL A 230 -4.48 9.92 7.10
N TRP A 231 -4.29 9.35 8.29
CA TRP A 231 -3.07 8.61 8.62
C TRP A 231 -3.16 7.15 8.21
N ILE A 232 -2.08 6.66 7.59
CA ILE A 232 -1.89 5.23 7.29
C ILE A 232 -0.64 4.66 7.97
N SER A 233 0.19 5.54 8.56
CA SER A 233 1.37 5.20 9.34
C SER A 233 1.80 6.42 10.17
N ALA A 234 2.78 6.22 11.05
CA ALA A 234 3.35 7.28 11.90
C ALA A 234 4.87 7.10 12.03
N LEU A 235 5.57 7.05 10.89
CA LEU A 235 7.01 6.77 10.84
C LEU A 235 7.87 7.82 11.57
N GLY A 236 7.38 9.04 11.67
CA GLY A 236 8.03 10.16 12.36
C GLY A 236 7.49 10.43 13.77
N GLY A 237 6.65 9.54 14.31
CA GLY A 237 6.08 9.64 15.64
C GLY A 237 4.57 9.46 15.68
N GLY A 238 4.09 8.67 16.66
CA GLY A 238 2.68 8.30 16.80
C GLY A 238 1.87 9.18 17.77
N THR A 239 2.48 10.21 18.37
CA THR A 239 1.81 11.12 19.30
C THR A 239 1.98 12.56 18.87
N VAL A 240 0.90 13.34 18.93
CA VAL A 240 0.88 14.75 18.53
C VAL A 240 0.05 15.58 19.51
N GLU A 241 0.36 16.87 19.64
CA GLU A 241 -0.47 17.85 20.34
C GLU A 241 -1.54 18.41 19.41
N LEU A 242 -2.81 18.21 19.74
CA LEU A 242 -3.94 18.60 18.92
C LEU A 242 -4.33 20.07 19.15
N PRO A 243 -4.23 20.97 18.15
CA PRO A 243 -4.68 22.34 18.24
C PRO A 243 -6.21 22.41 18.03
N ILE A 244 -6.98 22.07 19.06
CA ILE A 244 -8.45 21.89 19.00
C ILE A 244 -9.13 23.10 18.36
N VAL A 245 -8.75 24.33 18.73
CA VAL A 245 -9.36 25.56 18.19
C VAL A 245 -9.21 25.65 16.66
N LYS A 246 -8.03 25.32 16.12
CA LYS A 246 -7.81 25.30 14.66
C LYS A 246 -8.63 24.24 13.97
N VAL A 247 -8.72 23.04 14.56
CA VAL A 247 -9.58 21.95 14.04
C VAL A 247 -11.01 22.38 13.95
N MET A 248 -11.52 23.07 15.01
CA MET A 248 -12.88 23.62 15.03
C MET A 248 -13.08 24.71 13.98
N GLN A 249 -12.18 25.70 13.92
CA GLN A 249 -12.26 26.83 12.97
C GLN A 249 -12.27 26.37 11.52
N LYS A 250 -11.42 25.41 11.19
CA LYS A 250 -11.33 24.82 9.84
C LYS A 250 -12.32 23.66 9.62
N ARG A 251 -13.07 23.22 10.64
CA ARG A 251 -13.98 22.05 10.57
C ARG A 251 -13.30 20.81 9.98
N LEU A 252 -12.08 20.51 10.45
CA LEU A 252 -11.28 19.41 9.91
C LEU A 252 -11.78 18.05 10.35
N VAL A 253 -11.62 17.05 9.48
CA VAL A 253 -11.76 15.64 9.83
C VAL A 253 -10.36 15.05 9.97
N LEU A 254 -10.08 14.47 11.13
CA LEU A 254 -8.83 13.78 11.44
C LEU A 254 -9.15 12.31 11.64
N THR A 255 -8.58 11.45 10.81
CA THR A 255 -8.85 10.01 10.82
C THR A 255 -7.62 9.21 10.41
N GLY A 256 -7.68 7.91 10.56
CA GLY A 256 -6.64 7.01 10.09
C GLY A 256 -7.14 5.58 10.11
N SER A 257 -6.46 4.71 9.41
CA SER A 257 -6.87 3.31 9.36
C SER A 257 -5.71 2.33 9.21
N THR A 258 -5.99 1.10 9.60
CA THR A 258 -5.19 -0.07 9.27
C THR A 258 -6.05 -1.00 8.42
N LEU A 259 -5.47 -1.61 7.39
CA LEU A 259 -6.20 -2.48 6.46
C LEU A 259 -6.22 -3.94 6.94
N ARG A 260 -5.08 -4.43 7.43
CA ARG A 260 -4.87 -5.86 7.74
C ARG A 260 -5.89 -6.45 8.73
N PRO A 261 -6.25 -5.78 9.86
CA PRO A 261 -7.18 -6.34 10.84
C PRO A 261 -8.66 -6.21 10.47
N ARG A 262 -9.01 -5.59 9.33
CA ARG A 262 -10.40 -5.46 8.89
C ARG A 262 -11.01 -6.83 8.62
N GLY A 263 -12.31 -6.97 8.91
CA GLY A 263 -13.06 -8.21 8.67
C GLY A 263 -13.13 -8.62 7.20
N ALA A 264 -13.40 -9.88 6.96
CA ALA A 264 -13.45 -10.45 5.60
C ALA A 264 -14.51 -9.77 4.71
N ASP A 265 -15.70 -9.49 5.25
CA ASP A 265 -16.76 -8.83 4.49
C ASP A 265 -16.43 -7.38 4.11
N GLU A 266 -15.76 -6.65 4.99
CA GLU A 266 -15.30 -5.30 4.68
C GLU A 266 -14.25 -5.30 3.58
N LYS A 267 -13.29 -6.22 3.63
CA LYS A 267 -12.30 -6.38 2.55
C LYS A 267 -12.93 -6.83 1.24
N ALA A 268 -13.94 -7.70 1.30
CA ALA A 268 -14.68 -8.13 0.11
C ALA A 268 -15.44 -6.96 -0.54
N ARG A 269 -16.06 -6.10 0.26
CA ARG A 269 -16.67 -4.86 -0.23
C ARG A 269 -15.65 -3.93 -0.87
N LEU A 270 -14.50 -3.74 -0.23
CA LEU A 270 -13.40 -2.95 -0.81
C LEU A 270 -12.91 -3.56 -2.13
N ALA A 271 -12.75 -4.88 -2.19
CA ALA A 271 -12.34 -5.58 -3.41
C ALA A 271 -13.32 -5.34 -4.57
N ALA A 272 -14.62 -5.43 -4.30
CA ALA A 272 -15.65 -5.17 -5.31
C ALA A 272 -15.61 -3.72 -5.82
N GLU A 273 -15.42 -2.74 -4.94
CA GLU A 273 -15.31 -1.33 -5.34
C GLU A 273 -14.02 -1.06 -6.11
N VAL A 274 -12.91 -1.61 -5.67
CA VAL A 274 -11.62 -1.53 -6.38
C VAL A 274 -11.73 -2.13 -7.78
N GLU A 275 -12.31 -3.31 -7.93
CA GLU A 275 -12.52 -3.96 -9.22
C GLU A 275 -13.42 -3.13 -10.14
N ARG A 276 -14.49 -2.56 -9.59
CA ARG A 276 -15.43 -1.74 -10.34
C ARG A 276 -14.84 -0.42 -10.84
N VAL A 277 -14.02 0.25 -10.03
CA VAL A 277 -13.57 1.62 -10.30
C VAL A 277 -12.12 1.67 -10.76
N VAL A 278 -11.21 0.99 -10.05
CA VAL A 278 -9.77 1.13 -10.29
C VAL A 278 -9.27 0.21 -11.40
N TRP A 279 -9.83 -1.01 -11.52
CA TRP A 279 -9.43 -1.95 -12.58
C TRP A 279 -9.56 -1.40 -13.99
N PRO A 280 -10.65 -0.66 -14.36
CA PRO A 280 -10.70 0.05 -15.62
C PRO A 280 -9.60 1.09 -15.82
N TRP A 281 -9.15 1.78 -14.75
CA TRP A 281 -8.02 2.70 -14.85
C TRP A 281 -6.71 1.98 -15.13
N ILE A 282 -6.52 0.79 -14.54
CA ILE A 282 -5.33 -0.03 -14.79
C ILE A 282 -5.39 -0.60 -16.20
N ALA A 283 -6.51 -1.18 -16.60
CA ALA A 283 -6.69 -1.76 -17.96
C ALA A 283 -6.47 -0.73 -19.08
N THR A 284 -6.72 0.56 -18.82
CA THR A 284 -6.48 1.65 -19.78
C THR A 284 -5.10 2.32 -19.62
N GLY A 285 -4.25 1.82 -18.72
CA GLY A 285 -2.91 2.35 -18.47
C GLY A 285 -2.85 3.69 -17.72
N LYS A 286 -3.99 4.20 -17.23
CA LYS A 286 -4.04 5.43 -16.40
C LYS A 286 -3.40 5.22 -15.03
N VAL A 287 -3.47 3.99 -14.52
CA VAL A 287 -2.85 3.54 -13.28
C VAL A 287 -2.05 2.29 -13.59
N ARG A 288 -0.83 2.19 -13.06
CA ARG A 288 0.04 1.02 -13.27
C ARG A 288 0.91 0.77 -12.04
N PRO A 289 1.25 -0.48 -11.71
CA PRO A 289 2.26 -0.75 -10.71
C PRO A 289 3.62 -0.27 -11.22
N ILE A 290 4.35 0.45 -10.39
CA ILE A 290 5.75 0.81 -10.66
C ILE A 290 6.61 -0.13 -9.84
N ILE A 291 7.32 -1.01 -10.52
CA ILE A 291 8.21 -1.99 -9.89
C ILE A 291 9.64 -1.46 -9.99
N ASP A 292 10.23 -1.16 -8.84
CA ASP A 292 11.61 -0.68 -8.75
C ASP A 292 12.60 -1.85 -8.88
N ARG A 293 12.35 -2.91 -8.13
CA ARG A 293 13.24 -4.09 -8.13
C ARG A 293 12.52 -5.37 -7.70
N ALA A 294 12.89 -6.47 -8.31
CA ALA A 294 12.50 -7.82 -7.90
C ALA A 294 13.71 -8.60 -7.36
N PHE A 295 13.46 -9.44 -6.36
CA PHE A 295 14.44 -10.36 -5.77
C PHE A 295 13.86 -11.78 -5.78
N PRO A 296 14.66 -12.83 -5.96
CA PRO A 296 14.21 -14.19 -5.70
C PRO A 296 13.67 -14.35 -4.25
N LEU A 297 12.71 -15.23 -4.05
CA LEU A 297 12.09 -15.47 -2.73
C LEU A 297 13.14 -15.71 -1.64
N GLU A 298 14.16 -16.53 -1.93
CA GLU A 298 15.25 -16.88 -1.02
C GLU A 298 16.08 -15.65 -0.59
N ARG A 299 15.99 -14.55 -1.34
CA ARG A 299 16.66 -13.29 -1.06
C ARG A 299 15.73 -12.26 -0.41
N ALA A 300 14.66 -12.70 0.28
CA ALA A 300 13.73 -11.83 0.98
C ALA A 300 14.43 -10.88 1.98
N GLY A 301 15.51 -11.32 2.61
CA GLY A 301 16.35 -10.48 3.47
C GLY A 301 16.94 -9.28 2.73
N ASP A 302 17.47 -9.51 1.53
CA ASP A 302 18.03 -8.44 0.69
C ASP A 302 16.93 -7.46 0.23
N ALA A 303 15.74 -7.97 -0.11
CA ALA A 303 14.59 -7.15 -0.48
C ALA A 303 14.15 -6.24 0.68
N HIS A 304 14.08 -6.78 1.90
CA HIS A 304 13.78 -6.00 3.10
C HIS A 304 14.84 -4.94 3.38
N ALA A 305 16.12 -5.31 3.35
CA ALA A 305 17.23 -4.36 3.52
C ALA A 305 17.21 -3.25 2.45
N TYR A 306 16.85 -3.60 1.22
CA TYR A 306 16.71 -2.64 0.13
C TYR A 306 15.57 -1.65 0.38
N LEU A 307 14.39 -2.14 0.79
CA LEU A 307 13.24 -1.29 1.11
C LEU A 307 13.52 -0.38 2.31
N GLU A 308 14.24 -0.88 3.35
CA GLU A 308 14.61 -0.10 4.54
C GLU A 308 15.55 1.07 4.22
N LYS A 309 16.42 0.95 3.23
CA LYS A 309 17.26 2.07 2.74
C LYS A 309 16.45 3.22 2.17
N GLY A 310 15.21 2.94 1.76
CA GLY A 310 14.28 3.94 1.27
C GLY A 310 14.71 4.64 -0.02
N ALA A 311 15.57 4.02 -0.84
CA ALA A 311 16.04 4.57 -2.12
C ALA A 311 15.08 4.28 -3.29
N HIS A 312 14.19 3.28 -3.14
CA HIS A 312 13.29 2.79 -4.16
C HIS A 312 12.21 3.81 -4.59
N VAL A 313 11.70 3.61 -5.79
CA VAL A 313 10.52 4.29 -6.34
C VAL A 313 9.47 3.23 -6.70
N GLY A 314 8.35 3.20 -6.00
CA GLY A 314 7.31 2.18 -6.19
C GLY A 314 7.52 0.93 -5.35
N LYS A 315 7.35 -0.24 -5.96
CA LYS A 315 7.30 -1.53 -5.28
C LYS A 315 8.61 -2.31 -5.38
N VAL A 316 8.94 -2.99 -4.30
CA VAL A 316 9.92 -4.05 -4.24
C VAL A 316 9.18 -5.38 -4.23
N MET A 317 9.63 -6.34 -5.04
CA MET A 317 8.93 -7.60 -5.27
C MET A 317 9.80 -8.80 -4.91
N LEU A 318 9.15 -9.92 -4.59
CA LEU A 318 9.76 -11.24 -4.51
C LEU A 318 9.22 -12.09 -5.67
N THR A 319 10.10 -12.69 -6.46
CA THR A 319 9.75 -13.70 -7.46
C THR A 319 9.82 -15.07 -6.82
N VAL A 320 8.77 -15.88 -6.98
CA VAL A 320 8.65 -17.21 -6.37
C VAL A 320 8.90 -18.31 -7.40
N LYS A 321 8.53 -18.06 -8.66
CA LYS A 321 8.73 -18.94 -9.82
C LYS A 321 9.46 -18.22 -10.93
#